data_610934d2d6598d370cb9f4400bf88418
#
_entry.id   610934d2d6598d370cb9f4400bf88418
#
_cell.length_a   1.000
_cell.length_b   1.000
_cell.length_c   1.000
_cell.angle_alpha   90.00
_cell.angle_beta   90.00
_cell.angle_gamma   90.00
#
_symmetry.space_group_name_H-M   'P 1'
#
loop_
_entity.id
_entity.type
_entity.pdbx_description
1 polymer ?
#
loop_
_entity_poly.entity_id
_entity_poly.type
_entity_poly.pdbx_seq_one_letter_code
_entity_poly.pdbx_strand_id
1 'polypeptide(L)'
;MIDASARIHPAAIVDPGAVIGRGVAIGPFAVIGPEVTLAEGVTVKSHAVVTGWTDIGADTTIFPFATVGEVPQDLKYAGERTRLSVGARCRIREGATLNTGTTGEIGRAHV
;
A
#
# COMPACT_ATOMS: atom_id res chain seq x y z
N MET A 1 -8.95 -4.84 -9.86
CA MET A 1 -9.10 -6.30 -10.08
C MET A 1 -8.54 -7.06 -8.89
N ILE A 2 -9.30 -8.00 -8.37
CA ILE A 2 -8.90 -8.77 -7.20
C ILE A 2 -8.76 -10.22 -7.62
N ASP A 3 -7.56 -10.80 -7.41
CA ASP A 3 -7.32 -12.20 -7.75
C ASP A 3 -8.17 -13.11 -6.85
N ALA A 4 -8.70 -14.17 -7.42
CA ALA A 4 -9.60 -15.06 -6.71
C ALA A 4 -8.96 -15.75 -5.50
N SER A 5 -7.64 -15.88 -5.49
CA SER A 5 -6.91 -16.50 -4.37
C SER A 5 -6.64 -15.54 -3.22
N ALA A 6 -6.90 -14.25 -3.39
CA ALA A 6 -6.68 -13.26 -2.33
C ALA A 6 -7.62 -13.52 -1.16
N ARG A 7 -7.11 -13.35 0.06
CA ARG A 7 -7.87 -13.54 1.29
C ARG A 7 -8.06 -12.19 1.94
N ILE A 8 -9.26 -11.64 1.81
CA ILE A 8 -9.58 -10.31 2.31
C ILE A 8 -10.56 -10.46 3.46
N HIS A 9 -10.15 -10.00 4.64
CA HIS A 9 -11.02 -10.06 5.81
C HIS A 9 -12.27 -9.22 5.53
N PRO A 10 -13.45 -9.69 5.93
CA PRO A 10 -14.69 -8.94 5.65
C PRO A 10 -14.76 -7.57 6.32
N ALA A 11 -13.96 -7.33 7.37
CA ALA A 11 -13.89 -6.01 7.99
C ALA A 11 -12.85 -5.08 7.34
N ALA A 12 -12.12 -5.54 6.33
CA ALA A 12 -11.20 -4.68 5.59
C ALA A 12 -11.99 -3.83 4.59
N ILE A 13 -11.43 -2.66 4.30
CA ILE A 13 -12.01 -1.77 3.29
C ILE A 13 -11.05 -1.76 2.10
N VAL A 14 -11.46 -2.40 1.01
CA VAL A 14 -10.65 -2.47 -0.20
C VAL A 14 -11.44 -1.81 -1.32
N ASP A 15 -10.88 -0.74 -1.87
CA ASP A 15 -11.57 -0.04 -2.96
C ASP A 15 -11.58 -0.93 -4.20
N PRO A 16 -12.72 -1.01 -4.92
CA PRO A 16 -12.81 -1.87 -6.10
C PRO A 16 -11.83 -1.51 -7.22
N GLY A 17 -11.25 -0.32 -7.20
CA GLY A 17 -10.21 0.06 -8.16
C GLY A 17 -8.85 -0.52 -7.86
N ALA A 18 -8.62 -1.07 -6.68
CA ALA A 18 -7.33 -1.63 -6.31
C ALA A 18 -7.02 -2.90 -7.13
N VAL A 19 -5.73 -3.11 -7.38
CA VAL A 19 -5.26 -4.34 -8.04
C VAL A 19 -4.62 -5.21 -6.97
N ILE A 20 -5.25 -6.37 -6.72
CA ILE A 20 -4.83 -7.27 -5.65
C ILE A 20 -4.37 -8.58 -6.26
N GLY A 21 -3.10 -8.89 -6.09
CA GLY A 21 -2.47 -10.05 -6.72
C GLY A 21 -2.75 -11.37 -6.04
N ARG A 22 -2.17 -12.42 -6.60
CA ARG A 22 -2.35 -13.79 -6.13
C ARG A 22 -1.81 -13.95 -4.72
N GLY A 23 -2.58 -14.64 -3.88
CA GLY A 23 -2.13 -15.00 -2.53
C GLY A 23 -2.00 -13.83 -1.56
N VAL A 24 -2.49 -12.66 -1.93
CA VAL A 24 -2.49 -11.49 -1.04
C VAL A 24 -3.43 -11.77 0.13
N ALA A 25 -2.99 -11.38 1.34
CA ALA A 25 -3.80 -11.49 2.55
C ALA A 25 -3.98 -10.10 3.14
N ILE A 26 -5.24 -9.73 3.41
CA ILE A 26 -5.56 -8.41 3.97
C ILE A 26 -6.36 -8.63 5.25
N GLY A 27 -5.82 -8.14 6.36
CA GLY A 27 -6.41 -8.33 7.69
C GLY A 27 -7.54 -7.35 8.00
N PRO A 28 -8.18 -7.52 9.17
CA PRO A 28 -9.33 -6.69 9.56
C PRO A 28 -8.94 -5.23 9.72
N PHE A 29 -9.84 -4.35 9.34
CA PHE A 29 -9.69 -2.91 9.49
C PHE A 29 -8.55 -2.31 8.69
N ALA A 30 -7.92 -3.07 7.79
CA ALA A 30 -6.99 -2.51 6.83
C ALA A 30 -7.76 -1.71 5.78
N VAL A 31 -7.12 -0.68 5.23
CA VAL A 31 -7.74 0.18 4.21
C VAL A 31 -6.83 0.21 2.99
N ILE A 32 -7.37 -0.17 1.84
CA ILE A 32 -6.63 -0.18 0.57
C ILE A 32 -7.33 0.75 -0.41
N GLY A 33 -6.61 1.77 -0.88
CA GLY A 33 -7.17 2.77 -1.78
C GLY A 33 -7.26 2.33 -3.24
N PRO A 34 -7.90 3.17 -4.09
CA PRO A 34 -8.27 2.76 -5.45
C PRO A 34 -7.10 2.64 -6.43
N GLU A 35 -5.98 3.30 -6.16
CA GLU A 35 -4.85 3.29 -7.09
C GLU A 35 -3.67 2.49 -6.55
N VAL A 36 -3.96 1.57 -5.64
CA VAL A 36 -2.97 0.71 -5.02
C VAL A 36 -2.87 -0.60 -5.79
N THR A 37 -1.63 -1.06 -6.01
CA THR A 37 -1.36 -2.38 -6.57
C THR A 37 -0.57 -3.18 -5.56
N LEU A 38 -1.12 -4.32 -5.13
CA LEU A 38 -0.44 -5.26 -4.24
C LEU A 38 -0.03 -6.47 -5.08
N ALA A 39 1.27 -6.71 -5.16
CA ALA A 39 1.80 -7.83 -5.92
C ALA A 39 1.56 -9.16 -5.20
N GLU A 40 1.94 -10.25 -5.85
CA GLU A 40 1.76 -11.59 -5.32
C GLU A 40 2.33 -11.74 -3.91
N GLY A 41 1.57 -12.38 -3.03
CA GLY A 41 2.06 -12.75 -1.71
C GLY A 41 2.16 -11.62 -0.68
N VAL A 42 1.71 -10.43 -1.03
CA VAL A 42 1.73 -9.31 -0.08
C VAL A 42 0.78 -9.60 1.08
N THR A 43 1.23 -9.30 2.30
CA THR A 43 0.40 -9.41 3.51
C THR A 43 0.20 -8.02 4.09
N VAL A 44 -1.05 -7.62 4.23
CA VAL A 44 -1.41 -6.37 4.90
C VAL A 44 -2.08 -6.73 6.21
N LYS A 45 -1.44 -6.39 7.32
CA LYS A 45 -1.95 -6.75 8.63
C LYS A 45 -3.02 -5.75 9.08
N SER A 46 -3.65 -6.03 10.21
CA SER A 46 -4.77 -5.24 10.70
C SER A 46 -4.43 -3.77 10.86
N HIS A 47 -5.39 -2.90 10.59
CA HIS A 47 -5.27 -1.45 10.81
C HIS A 47 -4.18 -0.76 9.98
N ALA A 48 -3.60 -1.42 8.99
CA ALA A 48 -2.66 -0.77 8.09
C ALA A 48 -3.43 -0.03 7.00
N VAL A 49 -2.86 1.07 6.52
CA VAL A 49 -3.48 1.87 5.47
C VAL A 49 -2.51 1.95 4.30
N VAL A 50 -2.97 1.52 3.12
CA VAL A 50 -2.22 1.66 1.88
C VAL A 50 -3.08 2.47 0.93
N THR A 51 -2.60 3.62 0.53
CA THR A 51 -3.39 4.58 -0.24
C THR A 51 -2.52 5.25 -1.28
N GLY A 52 -3.07 6.21 -2.01
CA GLY A 52 -2.36 6.91 -3.03
C GLY A 52 -1.99 6.02 -4.21
N TRP A 53 -1.17 6.53 -5.10
CA TRP A 53 -0.70 5.78 -6.25
C TRP A 53 0.54 4.97 -5.82
N THR A 54 0.30 3.77 -5.30
CA THR A 54 1.30 2.97 -4.61
C THR A 54 1.37 1.55 -5.15
N ASP A 55 2.58 1.10 -5.47
CA ASP A 55 2.84 -0.27 -5.90
C ASP A 55 3.66 -0.97 -4.82
N ILE A 56 3.13 -2.07 -4.30
CA ILE A 56 3.81 -2.86 -3.26
C ILE A 56 4.36 -4.12 -3.89
N GLY A 57 5.66 -4.33 -3.78
CA GLY A 57 6.35 -5.49 -4.37
C GLY A 57 5.99 -6.81 -3.70
N ALA A 58 6.25 -7.90 -4.42
CA ALA A 58 5.87 -9.25 -4.00
C ALA A 58 6.40 -9.61 -2.61
N ASP A 59 5.61 -10.37 -1.86
CA ASP A 59 5.99 -10.94 -0.56
C ASP A 59 6.37 -9.90 0.50
N THR A 60 5.95 -8.67 0.32
CA THR A 60 6.13 -7.62 1.31
C THR A 60 5.06 -7.74 2.38
N THR A 61 5.45 -7.50 3.63
CA THR A 61 4.54 -7.51 4.78
C THR A 61 4.39 -6.09 5.32
N ILE A 62 3.16 -5.63 5.42
CA ILE A 62 2.83 -4.32 6.00
C ILE A 62 2.20 -4.57 7.36
N PHE A 63 2.87 -4.09 8.42
CA PHE A 63 2.49 -4.38 9.80
C PHE A 63 1.39 -3.45 10.29
N PRO A 64 0.75 -3.77 11.42
CA PRO A 64 -0.37 -2.96 11.91
C PRO A 64 0.00 -1.50 12.13
N PHE A 65 -0.94 -0.62 11.82
CA PHE A 65 -0.83 0.83 12.00
C PHE A 65 0.22 1.50 11.12
N ALA A 66 0.78 0.79 10.15
CA ALA A 66 1.63 1.44 9.14
C ALA A 66 0.74 2.20 8.16
N THR A 67 1.23 3.34 7.69
CA THR A 67 0.55 4.17 6.70
C THR A 67 1.46 4.31 5.49
N VAL A 68 1.01 3.82 4.35
CA VAL A 68 1.82 3.75 3.14
C VAL A 68 1.12 4.48 2.02
N GLY A 69 1.83 5.39 1.37
CA GLY A 69 1.35 6.07 0.19
C GLY A 69 0.60 7.38 0.45
N GLU A 70 0.63 7.89 1.69
CA GLU A 70 0.03 9.19 1.97
C GLU A 70 0.75 10.26 1.17
N VAL A 71 0.01 11.31 0.83
CA VAL A 71 0.63 12.46 0.16
C VAL A 71 1.59 13.15 1.12
N PRO A 72 2.71 13.69 0.61
CA PRO A 72 3.64 14.44 1.46
C PRO A 72 2.94 15.64 2.08
N GLN A 73 3.32 15.96 3.33
CA GLN A 73 2.88 17.20 3.98
C GLN A 73 3.83 18.34 3.69
N ASP A 74 4.51 18.27 2.57
CA ASP A 74 5.41 19.30 2.12
C ASP A 74 4.61 20.47 1.56
N LEU A 75 4.98 21.69 1.94
CA LEU A 75 4.31 22.88 1.45
C LEU A 75 4.46 23.07 -0.07
N LYS A 76 5.42 22.38 -0.66
CA LYS A 76 5.61 22.42 -2.11
C LYS A 76 4.66 21.51 -2.87
N TYR A 77 3.98 20.60 -2.17
CA TYR A 77 3.06 19.70 -2.83
C TYR A 77 1.85 20.47 -3.32
N ALA A 78 1.59 20.40 -4.61
CA ALA A 78 0.52 21.15 -5.26
C ALA A 78 -0.56 20.26 -5.85
N GLY A 79 -0.74 19.07 -5.30
CA GLY A 79 -1.77 18.15 -5.76
C GLY A 79 -1.36 17.31 -6.96
N GLU A 80 -0.10 17.31 -7.34
CA GLU A 80 0.39 16.49 -8.43
C GLU A 80 0.24 15.01 -8.11
N ARG A 81 0.10 14.22 -9.16
CA ARG A 81 0.05 12.78 -9.02
C ARG A 81 1.46 12.26 -8.77
N THR A 82 1.71 11.74 -7.59
CA THR A 82 2.99 11.17 -7.23
C THR A 82 2.82 9.67 -6.95
N ARG A 83 3.89 8.92 -7.09
CA ARG A 83 3.87 7.47 -6.95
C ARG A 83 4.86 7.03 -5.89
N LEU A 84 4.50 5.98 -5.18
CA LEU A 84 5.40 5.28 -4.27
C LEU A 84 5.55 3.84 -4.76
N SER A 85 6.80 3.38 -4.89
CA SER A 85 7.09 1.99 -5.19
C SER A 85 7.85 1.37 -4.03
N VAL A 86 7.34 0.27 -3.52
CA VAL A 86 7.99 -0.49 -2.46
C VAL A 86 8.49 -1.80 -3.07
N GLY A 87 9.74 -2.14 -2.84
CA GLY A 87 10.36 -3.34 -3.40
C GLY A 87 9.75 -4.63 -2.85
N ALA A 88 10.21 -5.74 -3.40
CA ALA A 88 9.77 -7.06 -2.96
C ALA A 88 10.38 -7.43 -1.61
N ARG A 89 9.70 -8.28 -0.88
CA ARG A 89 10.16 -8.88 0.39
C ARG A 89 10.57 -7.86 1.44
N CYS A 90 9.92 -6.71 1.42
CA CYS A 90 10.13 -5.67 2.43
C CYS A 90 9.24 -5.93 3.64
N ARG A 91 9.61 -5.33 4.77
CA ARG A 91 8.80 -5.35 5.99
C ARG A 91 8.60 -3.92 6.44
N ILE A 92 7.37 -3.44 6.31
CA ILE A 92 7.02 -2.08 6.72
C ILE A 92 6.44 -2.21 8.11
N ARG A 93 7.25 -1.81 9.10
CA ARG A 93 6.98 -2.10 10.50
C ARG A 93 5.85 -1.24 11.06
N GLU A 94 5.41 -1.61 12.26
CA GLU A 94 4.31 -0.96 12.96
C GLU A 94 4.54 0.53 13.09
N GLY A 95 3.55 1.31 12.74
CA GLY A 95 3.59 2.76 12.87
C GLY A 95 4.46 3.48 11.84
N ALA A 96 5.09 2.76 10.93
CA ALA A 96 5.90 3.40 9.89
C ALA A 96 5.01 4.21 8.95
N THR A 97 5.56 5.30 8.44
CA THR A 97 4.88 6.14 7.46
C THR A 97 5.76 6.25 6.22
N LEU A 98 5.22 5.85 5.08
CA LEU A 98 5.88 6.02 3.78
C LEU A 98 5.00 6.90 2.91
N ASN A 99 5.57 8.01 2.44
CA ASN A 99 4.84 8.98 1.63
C ASN A 99 5.18 8.82 0.14
N THR A 100 4.25 9.23 -0.73
CA THR A 100 4.54 9.29 -2.15
C THR A 100 5.61 10.36 -2.40
N GLY A 101 6.29 10.27 -3.54
CA GLY A 101 7.28 11.27 -3.92
C GLY A 101 6.65 12.60 -4.29
N THR A 102 7.49 13.62 -4.49
CA THR A 102 7.05 14.91 -5.01
C THR A 102 7.09 14.90 -6.53
N THR A 103 6.64 16.00 -7.16
CA THR A 103 6.61 16.11 -8.62
C THR A 103 7.97 15.76 -9.23
N GLY A 104 7.95 14.90 -10.23
CA GLY A 104 9.15 14.48 -10.93
C GLY A 104 9.92 13.39 -10.21
N GLU A 105 9.43 12.92 -9.07
CA GLU A 105 10.08 11.90 -8.28
C GLU A 105 9.19 10.69 -8.11
N ILE A 106 9.81 9.54 -7.95
CA ILE A 106 9.13 8.32 -7.55
C ILE A 106 9.67 7.92 -6.20
N GLY A 107 8.81 7.89 -5.20
CA GLY A 107 9.21 7.43 -3.88
C GLY A 107 9.52 5.94 -3.91
N ARG A 108 10.61 5.54 -3.27
CA ARG A 108 11.00 4.13 -3.19
C ARG A 108 11.42 3.82 -1.77
N ALA A 109 11.09 2.62 -1.34
CA ALA A 109 11.43 2.17 -0.01
C ALA A 109 11.90 0.72 -0.04
N HIS A 110 12.95 0.47 0.73
CA HIS A 110 13.45 -0.88 1.01
C HIS A 110 13.57 -0.98 2.52
N VAL A 111 12.67 -1.73 3.12
CA VAL A 111 12.58 -1.79 4.58
C VAL A 111 12.72 -3.23 5.05
#